data_b41a169ecab1f94467aded598ea7e367
#
_entry.id   b41a169ecab1f94467aded598ea7e367
#
_cell.length_a   1.000
_cell.length_b   1.000
_cell.length_c   1.000
_cell.angle_alpha   90.00
_cell.angle_beta   90.00
_cell.angle_gamma   90.00
#
_symmetry.space_group_name_H-M   'P 1'
#
loop_
_entity.id
_entity.type
_entity.pdbx_description
1 polymer ?
#
loop_
_entity_poly.entity_id
_entity_poly.type
_entity_poly.pdbx_seq_one_letter_code
_entity_poly.pdbx_strand_id
1 'polypeptide(L)'
;MTISLRDSSPEAALLLLDQLEKIDDRFSPEFENIDFGDWPQVHVYIPHPEVSSSITPPFMEAFLELQKQIYQLAAQATAGVADSGQLSDGVKAELQISVLVTDGSSNLTAKLEKIVPGLLKQMIGKLDGKQAAIVLVAVAVLVGGNWAFTAWLEQQKTIKIEELKSRDHIEALKALTLSSAGELEALRKITDVLERQGEIGSRALEAIAATNDALLKAASKTSESSINDTHLTRREAELLRTTPKKKAELRIATQRMRVLDINTSDPHELSLLISTPDKKQHYRIKFGDTLFSDPSRKAIFEALNSRDSIWMEIAFREIDGDVKSVQLLRTTHPPSVVEATDSDE
;
A
#
# COMPACT_ATOMS: atom_id res chain seq x y z
N MET A 1 -29.85 -9.75 -17.60
CA MET A 1 -29.68 -10.55 -16.37
C MET A 1 -29.42 -9.55 -15.25
N THR A 2 -30.30 -9.48 -14.25
CA THR A 2 -30.11 -8.58 -13.11
C THR A 2 -29.22 -9.31 -12.10
N ILE A 3 -28.10 -8.73 -11.76
CA ILE A 3 -27.19 -9.24 -10.72
C ILE A 3 -27.57 -8.52 -9.44
N SER A 4 -28.07 -9.26 -8.44
CA SER A 4 -28.42 -8.70 -7.14
C SER A 4 -27.36 -9.11 -6.10
N LEU A 5 -26.72 -8.13 -5.47
CA LEU A 5 -25.71 -8.27 -4.42
C LEU A 5 -26.24 -7.70 -3.10
N ARG A 6 -27.46 -8.10 -2.72
CA ARG A 6 -28.07 -7.66 -1.46
C ARG A 6 -27.52 -8.37 -0.23
N ASP A 7 -26.83 -9.50 -0.45
CA ASP A 7 -26.20 -10.30 0.60
C ASP A 7 -24.68 -10.15 0.51
N SER A 8 -24.06 -9.58 1.56
CA SER A 8 -22.63 -9.41 1.69
C SER A 8 -21.91 -10.66 2.22
N SER A 9 -22.57 -11.82 2.26
CA SER A 9 -21.96 -13.06 2.76
C SER A 9 -20.79 -13.53 1.87
N PRO A 10 -19.80 -14.24 2.46
CA PRO A 10 -18.71 -14.81 1.69
C PRO A 10 -19.19 -15.72 0.54
N GLU A 11 -20.21 -16.52 0.80
CA GLU A 11 -20.78 -17.48 -0.15
C GLU A 11 -21.44 -16.78 -1.34
N ALA A 12 -22.23 -15.73 -1.07
CA ALA A 12 -22.88 -14.94 -2.11
C ALA A 12 -21.85 -14.24 -3.01
N ALA A 13 -20.80 -13.68 -2.41
CA ALA A 13 -19.71 -13.04 -3.12
C ALA A 13 -18.97 -14.02 -4.05
N LEU A 14 -18.61 -15.21 -3.53
CA LEU A 14 -17.93 -16.23 -4.32
C LEU A 14 -18.80 -16.79 -5.44
N LEU A 15 -20.08 -17.02 -5.17
CA LEU A 15 -21.04 -17.50 -6.19
C LEU A 15 -21.14 -16.50 -7.34
N LEU A 16 -21.22 -15.21 -7.03
CA LEU A 16 -21.30 -14.17 -8.04
C LEU A 16 -20.02 -14.07 -8.87
N LEU A 17 -18.84 -14.11 -8.25
CA LEU A 17 -17.57 -14.07 -8.96
C LEU A 17 -17.42 -15.30 -9.87
N ASP A 18 -17.82 -16.49 -9.41
CA ASP A 18 -17.83 -17.72 -10.21
C ASP A 18 -18.81 -17.62 -11.42
N GLN A 19 -19.95 -16.99 -11.23
CA GLN A 19 -20.86 -16.69 -12.33
C GLN A 19 -20.27 -15.73 -13.35
N LEU A 20 -19.61 -14.66 -12.89
CA LEU A 20 -18.95 -13.69 -13.76
C LEU A 20 -17.78 -14.32 -14.53
N GLU A 21 -17.00 -15.19 -13.92
CA GLU A 21 -15.90 -15.90 -14.59
C GLU A 21 -16.39 -16.84 -15.70
N LYS A 22 -17.61 -17.37 -15.59
CA LYS A 22 -18.23 -18.29 -16.58
C LYS A 22 -18.96 -17.58 -17.72
N ILE A 23 -19.16 -16.27 -17.64
CA ILE A 23 -19.79 -15.50 -18.72
C ILE A 23 -18.87 -15.52 -19.96
N ASP A 24 -19.44 -15.73 -21.14
CA ASP A 24 -18.72 -15.65 -22.42
C ASP A 24 -18.20 -14.23 -22.63
N ASP A 25 -16.93 -14.09 -23.03
CA ASP A 25 -16.25 -12.79 -23.25
C ASP A 25 -16.95 -11.94 -24.32
N ARG A 26 -17.77 -12.56 -25.18
CA ARG A 26 -18.64 -11.88 -26.16
C ARG A 26 -19.89 -11.26 -25.56
N PHE A 27 -20.19 -11.57 -24.31
CA PHE A 27 -21.34 -11.05 -23.61
C PHE A 27 -20.92 -9.78 -22.86
N SER A 28 -21.25 -8.62 -23.43
CA SER A 28 -21.20 -7.36 -22.67
C SER A 28 -22.41 -7.36 -21.73
N PRO A 29 -22.26 -7.63 -20.43
CA PRO A 29 -23.38 -7.54 -19.53
C PRO A 29 -23.90 -6.10 -19.56
N GLU A 30 -25.20 -5.92 -19.75
CA GLU A 30 -25.87 -4.64 -19.50
C GLU A 30 -25.83 -4.42 -17.98
N PHE A 31 -24.73 -3.82 -17.50
CA PHE A 31 -24.43 -3.61 -16.07
C PHE A 31 -25.32 -2.55 -15.43
N GLU A 32 -26.25 -1.95 -16.15
CA GLU A 32 -27.26 -1.03 -15.62
C GLU A 32 -28.15 -1.67 -14.54
N ASN A 33 -28.03 -2.98 -14.35
CA ASN A 33 -28.87 -3.78 -13.46
C ASN A 33 -28.12 -4.51 -12.34
N ILE A 34 -27.00 -3.99 -11.84
CA ILE A 34 -26.45 -4.50 -10.58
C ILE A 34 -27.14 -3.77 -9.44
N ASP A 35 -28.01 -4.47 -8.73
CA ASP A 35 -28.69 -3.96 -7.54
C ASP A 35 -27.83 -4.29 -6.31
N PHE A 36 -27.19 -3.29 -5.77
CA PHE A 36 -26.38 -3.41 -4.54
C PHE A 36 -27.23 -3.18 -3.27
N GLY A 37 -28.50 -2.78 -3.38
CA GLY A 37 -29.30 -2.35 -2.24
C GLY A 37 -28.63 -1.18 -1.50
N ASP A 38 -28.56 -1.28 -0.16
CA ASP A 38 -27.86 -0.31 0.68
C ASP A 38 -26.34 -0.61 0.81
N TRP A 39 -25.85 -1.63 0.14
CA TRP A 39 -24.48 -2.13 0.17
C TRP A 39 -23.79 -1.79 -1.18
N PRO A 40 -22.45 -1.54 -1.31
CA PRO A 40 -21.45 -1.59 -0.24
C PRO A 40 -21.33 -0.28 0.55
N GLN A 41 -20.97 -0.41 1.83
CA GLN A 41 -20.72 0.73 2.69
C GLN A 41 -19.60 0.41 3.70
N VAL A 42 -18.84 1.43 4.08
CA VAL A 42 -17.89 1.33 5.20
C VAL A 42 -18.54 1.96 6.41
N HIS A 43 -18.76 1.16 7.43
CA HIS A 43 -19.38 1.57 8.67
C HIS A 43 -18.34 1.65 9.80
N VAL A 44 -18.29 2.79 10.48
CA VAL A 44 -17.39 3.01 11.64
C VAL A 44 -18.23 3.55 12.79
N TYR A 45 -18.13 2.87 13.92
CA TYR A 45 -18.75 3.28 15.18
C TYR A 45 -17.67 3.55 16.22
N ILE A 46 -17.76 4.72 16.89
CA ILE A 46 -16.85 5.13 17.95
C ILE A 46 -17.69 5.40 19.20
N PRO A 47 -17.65 4.51 20.20
CA PRO A 47 -18.44 4.64 21.44
C PRO A 47 -17.79 5.66 22.40
N HIS A 48 -17.79 6.95 22.05
CA HIS A 48 -17.21 7.96 22.92
C HIS A 48 -18.22 9.08 23.23
N PRO A 49 -18.60 9.29 24.52
CA PRO A 49 -19.60 10.26 24.91
C PRO A 49 -19.19 11.71 24.63
N GLU A 50 -17.89 12.00 24.54
CA GLU A 50 -17.38 13.35 24.29
C GLU A 50 -17.32 13.72 22.79
N VAL A 51 -17.56 12.78 21.88
CA VAL A 51 -17.38 12.94 20.40
C VAL A 51 -18.67 12.61 19.68
N SER A 52 -19.82 12.92 20.27
CA SER A 52 -21.12 12.66 19.64
C SER A 52 -21.30 13.47 18.35
N SER A 53 -21.84 12.79 17.32
CA SER A 53 -22.19 13.40 16.02
C SER A 53 -21.03 14.10 15.30
N SER A 54 -19.80 13.58 15.44
CA SER A 54 -18.63 14.16 14.80
C SER A 54 -17.69 13.08 14.23
N ILE A 55 -16.86 13.48 13.26
CA ILE A 55 -15.79 12.66 12.73
C ILE A 55 -14.45 13.08 13.37
N THR A 56 -13.71 12.12 13.90
CA THR A 56 -12.39 12.39 14.46
C THR A 56 -11.33 12.48 13.35
N PRO A 57 -10.26 13.31 13.53
CA PRO A 57 -9.22 13.46 12.52
C PRO A 57 -8.63 12.14 11.99
N PRO A 58 -8.35 11.10 12.82
CA PRO A 58 -7.84 9.84 12.31
C PRO A 58 -8.79 9.14 11.34
N PHE A 59 -10.10 9.13 11.60
CA PHE A 59 -11.07 8.54 10.69
C PHE A 59 -11.35 9.43 9.47
N MET A 60 -11.23 10.75 9.60
CA MET A 60 -11.24 11.63 8.45
C MET A 60 -10.09 11.31 7.48
N GLU A 61 -8.87 11.14 7.99
CA GLU A 61 -7.73 10.70 7.18
C GLU A 61 -7.98 9.35 6.50
N ALA A 62 -8.60 8.39 7.20
CA ALA A 62 -8.91 7.08 6.63
C ALA A 62 -9.92 7.17 5.48
N PHE A 63 -10.97 7.99 5.60
CA PHE A 63 -11.93 8.21 4.52
C PHE A 63 -11.33 8.99 3.35
N LEU A 64 -10.41 9.92 3.60
CA LEU A 64 -9.64 10.58 2.54
C LEU A 64 -8.72 9.60 1.80
N GLU A 65 -8.12 8.64 2.51
CA GLU A 65 -7.34 7.59 1.85
C GLU A 65 -8.24 6.68 1.01
N LEU A 66 -9.42 6.26 1.49
CA LEU A 66 -10.41 5.53 0.70
C LEU A 66 -10.77 6.31 -0.59
N GLN A 67 -11.07 7.60 -0.47
CA GLN A 67 -11.36 8.45 -1.63
C GLN A 67 -10.22 8.48 -2.64
N LYS A 68 -9.00 8.62 -2.16
CA LYS A 68 -7.79 8.63 -2.99
C LYS A 68 -7.62 7.29 -3.72
N GLN A 69 -7.84 6.16 -3.05
CA GLN A 69 -7.73 4.83 -3.64
C GLN A 69 -8.80 4.61 -4.73
N ILE A 70 -10.02 5.09 -4.53
CA ILE A 70 -11.09 5.06 -5.55
C ILE A 70 -10.65 5.84 -6.80
N TYR A 71 -10.11 7.04 -6.65
CA TYR A 71 -9.64 7.84 -7.77
C TYR A 71 -8.46 7.17 -8.50
N GLN A 72 -7.52 6.60 -7.77
CA GLN A 72 -6.37 5.93 -8.37
C GLN A 72 -6.79 4.66 -9.13
N LEU A 73 -7.75 3.92 -8.61
CA LEU A 73 -8.31 2.75 -9.30
C LEU A 73 -9.03 3.16 -10.60
N ALA A 74 -9.82 4.23 -10.55
CA ALA A 74 -10.47 4.78 -11.74
C ALA A 74 -9.46 5.27 -12.77
N ALA A 75 -8.40 5.96 -12.35
CA ALA A 75 -7.34 6.44 -13.22
C ALA A 75 -6.56 5.27 -13.86
N GLN A 76 -6.24 4.22 -13.10
CA GLN A 76 -5.63 3.01 -13.64
C GLN A 76 -6.52 2.37 -14.70
N ALA A 77 -7.83 2.28 -14.44
CA ALA A 77 -8.78 1.68 -15.38
C ALA A 77 -8.95 2.52 -16.68
N THR A 78 -8.89 3.85 -16.58
CA THR A 78 -9.18 4.75 -17.72
C THR A 78 -7.94 5.20 -18.48
N ALA A 79 -6.83 5.45 -17.78
CA ALA A 79 -5.59 6.00 -18.35
C ALA A 79 -4.41 5.02 -18.30
N GLY A 80 -4.56 3.85 -17.68
CA GLY A 80 -3.49 2.86 -17.50
C GLY A 80 -2.44 3.25 -16.46
N VAL A 81 -2.68 4.32 -15.69
CA VAL A 81 -1.77 4.80 -14.64
C VAL A 81 -2.57 5.19 -13.40
N ALA A 82 -2.07 4.85 -12.21
CA ALA A 82 -2.76 5.12 -10.94
C ALA A 82 -2.53 6.58 -10.46
N ASP A 83 -2.66 7.54 -11.37
CA ASP A 83 -2.52 8.97 -11.08
C ASP A 83 -3.88 9.68 -11.15
N SER A 84 -4.42 10.06 -10.01
CA SER A 84 -5.71 10.77 -9.90
C SER A 84 -5.71 12.13 -10.62
N GLY A 85 -4.55 12.69 -10.97
CA GLY A 85 -4.43 13.89 -11.80
C GLY A 85 -4.95 13.71 -13.22
N GLN A 86 -5.01 12.46 -13.71
CA GLN A 86 -5.53 12.12 -15.04
C GLN A 86 -7.06 12.13 -15.13
N LEU A 87 -7.77 12.18 -13.99
CA LEU A 87 -9.22 12.22 -13.98
C LEU A 87 -9.73 13.67 -14.13
N SER A 88 -10.75 13.84 -14.97
CA SER A 88 -11.45 15.13 -15.05
C SER A 88 -12.23 15.44 -13.77
N ASP A 89 -12.51 16.71 -13.53
CA ASP A 89 -13.26 17.15 -12.35
C ASP A 89 -14.69 16.56 -12.33
N GLY A 90 -15.31 16.35 -13.50
CA GLY A 90 -16.60 15.70 -13.61
C GLY A 90 -16.56 14.25 -13.13
N VAL A 91 -15.54 13.47 -13.51
CA VAL A 91 -15.34 12.09 -13.04
C VAL A 91 -15.05 12.06 -11.53
N LYS A 92 -14.23 12.97 -11.02
CA LYS A 92 -13.96 13.08 -9.59
C LYS A 92 -15.23 13.37 -8.80
N ALA A 93 -16.11 14.24 -9.31
CA ALA A 93 -17.40 14.54 -8.66
C ALA A 93 -18.35 13.33 -8.65
N GLU A 94 -18.39 12.53 -9.72
CA GLU A 94 -19.19 11.29 -9.79
C GLU A 94 -18.66 10.22 -8.79
N LEU A 95 -17.37 10.20 -8.52
CA LEU A 95 -16.70 9.21 -7.66
C LEU A 95 -16.44 9.73 -6.24
N GLN A 96 -17.01 10.86 -5.85
CA GLN A 96 -16.84 11.43 -4.53
C GLN A 96 -17.64 10.66 -3.49
N ILE A 97 -16.95 10.17 -2.42
CA ILE A 97 -17.62 9.56 -1.27
C ILE A 97 -18.33 10.61 -0.42
N SER A 98 -19.44 10.19 0.17
CA SER A 98 -20.12 10.98 1.20
C SER A 98 -20.11 10.19 2.50
N VAL A 99 -19.70 10.83 3.60
CA VAL A 99 -19.73 10.23 4.93
C VAL A 99 -20.89 10.80 5.69
N LEU A 100 -21.85 9.95 6.05
CA LEU A 100 -22.97 10.30 6.90
C LEU A 100 -22.55 10.15 8.37
N VAL A 101 -22.82 11.16 9.17
CA VAL A 101 -22.60 11.14 10.63
C VAL A 101 -23.97 11.17 11.29
N THR A 102 -24.30 10.14 12.09
CA THR A 102 -25.59 10.05 12.78
C THR A 102 -25.49 10.42 14.26
N ASP A 103 -26.60 10.88 14.83
CA ASP A 103 -26.68 11.37 16.20
C ASP A 103 -26.46 10.29 17.27
N GLY A 104 -25.94 10.67 18.43
CA GLY A 104 -25.87 9.88 19.65
C GLY A 104 -24.55 9.12 19.88
N SER A 105 -23.77 8.94 18.84
CA SER A 105 -22.40 8.37 18.86
C SER A 105 -21.72 8.79 17.55
N SER A 106 -20.40 8.69 17.44
CA SER A 106 -19.76 8.88 16.15
C SER A 106 -19.99 7.63 15.30
N ASN A 107 -21.19 7.57 14.71
CA ASN A 107 -21.56 6.52 13.74
C ASN A 107 -21.35 7.10 12.34
N LEU A 108 -20.32 6.62 11.65
CA LEU A 108 -19.87 7.13 10.37
C LEU A 108 -20.12 6.07 9.30
N THR A 109 -20.85 6.44 8.26
CA THR A 109 -21.14 5.53 7.15
C THR A 109 -20.69 6.16 5.83
N ALA A 110 -19.68 5.60 5.19
CA ALA A 110 -19.30 5.94 3.83
C ALA A 110 -20.09 5.07 2.85
N LYS A 111 -21.02 5.68 2.13
CA LYS A 111 -21.88 5.01 1.14
C LYS A 111 -21.16 4.94 -0.21
N LEU A 112 -20.98 3.72 -0.72
CA LEU A 112 -20.31 3.43 -1.98
C LEU A 112 -21.31 3.04 -3.10
N GLU A 113 -22.60 3.00 -2.81
CA GLU A 113 -23.67 2.59 -3.74
C GLU A 113 -23.68 3.38 -5.05
N LYS A 114 -23.32 4.67 -5.00
CA LYS A 114 -23.24 5.53 -6.20
C LYS A 114 -21.88 5.45 -6.89
N ILE A 115 -20.84 5.11 -6.13
CA ILE A 115 -19.46 5.07 -6.61
C ILE A 115 -19.23 3.85 -7.49
N VAL A 116 -19.79 2.69 -7.11
CA VAL A 116 -19.60 1.45 -7.84
C VAL A 116 -20.12 1.55 -9.28
N PRO A 117 -21.35 2.06 -9.55
CA PRO A 117 -21.81 2.31 -10.93
C PRO A 117 -20.97 3.35 -11.66
N GLY A 118 -20.50 4.41 -10.97
CA GLY A 118 -19.63 5.42 -11.53
C GLY A 118 -18.27 4.85 -11.97
N LEU A 119 -17.66 4.01 -11.13
CA LEU A 119 -16.43 3.28 -11.48
C LEU A 119 -16.65 2.37 -12.69
N LEU A 120 -17.75 1.62 -12.71
CA LEU A 120 -18.09 0.75 -13.83
C LEU A 120 -18.18 1.53 -15.14
N LYS A 121 -18.89 2.66 -15.13
CA LYS A 121 -19.02 3.55 -16.30
C LYS A 121 -17.65 4.00 -16.82
N GLN A 122 -16.69 4.27 -15.93
CA GLN A 122 -15.33 4.66 -16.32
C GLN A 122 -14.52 3.48 -16.87
N MET A 123 -14.78 2.26 -16.40
CA MET A 123 -14.09 1.04 -16.83
C MET A 123 -14.61 0.50 -18.18
N ILE A 124 -15.89 0.69 -18.47
CA ILE A 124 -16.51 0.24 -19.72
C ILE A 124 -15.84 0.94 -20.93
N GLY A 125 -15.45 0.15 -21.92
CA GLY A 125 -14.79 0.64 -23.12
C GLY A 125 -13.25 0.78 -23.01
N LYS A 126 -12.70 0.58 -21.82
CA LYS A 126 -11.24 0.49 -21.58
C LYS A 126 -10.83 -0.92 -21.15
N LEU A 127 -11.62 -1.54 -20.32
CA LEU A 127 -11.48 -2.94 -19.93
C LEU A 127 -12.54 -3.78 -20.64
N ASP A 128 -12.29 -5.07 -20.78
CA ASP A 128 -13.33 -6.04 -21.09
C ASP A 128 -14.43 -5.95 -20.02
N GLY A 129 -15.70 -6.00 -20.45
CA GLY A 129 -16.83 -5.84 -19.55
C GLY A 129 -16.85 -6.86 -18.41
N LYS A 130 -16.43 -8.09 -18.68
CA LYS A 130 -16.27 -9.16 -17.69
C LYS A 130 -15.21 -8.79 -16.64
N GLN A 131 -14.04 -8.33 -17.09
CA GLN A 131 -12.94 -7.92 -16.23
C GLN A 131 -13.36 -6.75 -15.34
N ALA A 132 -14.03 -5.74 -15.90
CA ALA A 132 -14.56 -4.61 -15.14
C ALA A 132 -15.54 -5.06 -14.05
N ALA A 133 -16.46 -5.99 -14.37
CA ALA A 133 -17.41 -6.53 -13.41
C ALA A 133 -16.74 -7.30 -12.27
N ILE A 134 -15.81 -8.17 -12.60
CA ILE A 134 -15.06 -8.96 -11.60
C ILE A 134 -14.33 -8.03 -10.62
N VAL A 135 -13.59 -7.05 -11.13
CA VAL A 135 -12.85 -6.09 -10.29
C VAL A 135 -13.80 -5.31 -9.40
N LEU A 136 -14.91 -4.82 -9.94
CA LEU A 136 -15.87 -4.05 -9.16
C LEU A 136 -16.55 -4.85 -8.05
N VAL A 137 -17.00 -6.06 -8.37
CA VAL A 137 -17.62 -6.94 -7.37
C VAL A 137 -16.62 -7.27 -6.27
N ALA A 138 -15.39 -7.60 -6.64
CA ALA A 138 -14.35 -7.90 -5.66
C ALA A 138 -14.01 -6.69 -4.78
N VAL A 139 -13.86 -5.49 -5.36
CA VAL A 139 -13.63 -4.26 -4.59
C VAL A 139 -14.81 -3.97 -3.67
N ALA A 140 -16.04 -4.06 -4.17
CA ALA A 140 -17.23 -3.84 -3.38
C ALA A 140 -17.27 -4.80 -2.17
N VAL A 141 -17.04 -6.10 -2.40
CA VAL A 141 -16.99 -7.12 -1.33
C VAL A 141 -15.89 -6.84 -0.32
N LEU A 142 -14.68 -6.57 -0.78
CA LEU A 142 -13.52 -6.45 0.10
C LEU A 142 -13.47 -5.12 0.88
N VAL A 143 -14.12 -4.07 0.37
CA VAL A 143 -14.23 -2.78 1.07
C VAL A 143 -15.48 -2.70 1.94
N GLY A 144 -16.62 -3.18 1.45
CA GLY A 144 -17.92 -3.04 2.11
C GLY A 144 -18.40 -4.28 2.86
N GLY A 145 -17.75 -5.44 2.70
CA GLY A 145 -18.12 -6.68 3.39
C GLY A 145 -17.63 -6.70 4.84
N ASN A 146 -18.55 -6.88 5.79
CA ASN A 146 -18.20 -6.95 7.21
C ASN A 146 -17.16 -8.05 7.48
N TRP A 147 -17.36 -9.23 6.92
CA TRP A 147 -16.47 -10.37 7.06
C TRP A 147 -15.10 -10.17 6.37
N ALA A 148 -15.05 -9.38 5.29
CA ALA A 148 -13.83 -9.19 4.53
C ALA A 148 -12.78 -8.41 5.32
N PHE A 149 -13.21 -7.41 6.10
CA PHE A 149 -12.32 -6.67 6.99
C PHE A 149 -11.79 -7.57 8.12
N THR A 150 -12.64 -8.39 8.75
CA THR A 150 -12.24 -9.36 9.78
C THR A 150 -11.27 -10.41 9.24
N ALA A 151 -11.55 -10.96 8.06
CA ALA A 151 -10.66 -11.93 7.39
C ALA A 151 -9.29 -11.31 7.04
N TRP A 152 -9.27 -10.06 6.57
CA TRP A 152 -8.05 -9.32 6.34
C TRP A 152 -7.25 -9.10 7.63
N LEU A 153 -7.92 -8.74 8.75
CA LEU A 153 -7.27 -8.60 10.06
C LEU A 153 -6.68 -9.92 10.54
N GLU A 154 -7.38 -11.05 10.34
CA GLU A 154 -6.89 -12.38 10.69
C GLU A 154 -5.64 -12.76 9.88
N GLN A 155 -5.62 -12.41 8.59
CA GLN A 155 -4.43 -12.56 7.74
C GLN A 155 -3.26 -11.71 8.27
N GLN A 156 -3.51 -10.43 8.60
CA GLN A 156 -2.49 -9.55 9.21
C GLN A 156 -1.99 -10.12 10.54
N LYS A 157 -2.88 -10.63 11.38
CA LYS A 157 -2.53 -11.28 12.66
C LYS A 157 -1.58 -12.46 12.44
N THR A 158 -1.86 -13.31 11.46
CA THR A 158 -1.02 -14.48 11.14
C THR A 158 0.39 -14.03 10.74
N ILE A 159 0.50 -13.05 9.82
CA ILE A 159 1.78 -12.48 9.40
C ILE A 159 2.53 -11.88 10.61
N LYS A 160 1.82 -11.15 11.48
CA LYS A 160 2.42 -10.53 12.66
C LYS A 160 2.92 -11.55 13.68
N ILE A 161 2.21 -12.63 13.90
CA ILE A 161 2.64 -13.71 14.81
C ILE A 161 3.97 -14.32 14.32
N GLU A 162 4.15 -14.48 13.00
CA GLU A 162 5.39 -15.00 12.42
C GLU A 162 6.56 -14.00 12.54
N GLU A 163 6.27 -12.71 12.45
CA GLU A 163 7.28 -11.64 12.51
C GLU A 163 7.71 -11.29 13.94
N LEU A 164 6.82 -11.46 14.94
CA LEU A 164 7.06 -11.04 16.32
C LEU A 164 7.92 -12.06 17.07
N LYS A 165 8.85 -11.55 17.89
CA LYS A 165 9.68 -12.34 18.81
C LYS A 165 9.19 -12.27 20.27
N SER A 166 8.31 -11.33 20.59
CA SER A 166 7.78 -11.14 21.95
C SER A 166 6.67 -12.12 22.23
N ARG A 167 6.84 -12.96 23.23
CA ARG A 167 5.83 -13.94 23.68
C ARG A 167 4.51 -13.28 24.07
N ASP A 168 4.58 -12.23 24.87
CA ASP A 168 3.39 -11.54 25.38
C ASP A 168 2.55 -10.95 24.24
N HIS A 169 3.19 -10.41 23.20
CA HIS A 169 2.51 -9.88 22.01
C HIS A 169 1.91 -11.01 21.18
N ILE A 170 2.60 -12.13 21.03
CA ILE A 170 2.11 -13.31 20.31
C ILE A 170 0.90 -13.90 21.04
N GLU A 171 0.93 -14.02 22.36
CA GLU A 171 -0.19 -14.53 23.16
C GLU A 171 -1.41 -13.59 23.08
N ALA A 172 -1.19 -12.27 23.16
CA ALA A 172 -2.25 -11.29 22.99
C ALA A 172 -2.91 -11.37 21.61
N LEU A 173 -2.11 -11.50 20.53
CA LEU A 173 -2.65 -11.66 19.17
C LEU A 173 -3.37 -13.00 18.99
N LYS A 174 -2.87 -14.10 19.55
CA LYS A 174 -3.53 -15.41 19.49
C LYS A 174 -4.87 -15.44 20.23
N ALA A 175 -5.02 -14.62 21.27
CA ALA A 175 -6.28 -14.50 22.01
C ALA A 175 -7.38 -13.79 21.20
N LEU A 176 -7.03 -13.02 20.17
CA LEU A 176 -8.00 -12.38 19.28
C LEU A 176 -8.63 -13.44 18.36
N THR A 177 -9.94 -13.58 18.43
CA THR A 177 -10.70 -14.39 17.46
C THR A 177 -11.39 -13.42 16.51
N LEU A 178 -10.87 -13.29 15.29
CA LEU A 178 -11.34 -12.30 14.33
C LEU A 178 -12.24 -12.91 13.25
N SER A 179 -11.85 -14.03 12.65
CA SER A 179 -12.53 -14.57 11.48
C SER A 179 -12.60 -16.10 11.51
N SER A 180 -13.57 -16.65 10.79
CA SER A 180 -13.70 -18.08 10.56
C SER A 180 -12.78 -18.59 9.46
N ALA A 181 -12.52 -19.90 9.43
CA ALA A 181 -11.74 -20.51 8.34
C ALA A 181 -12.42 -20.33 6.97
N GLY A 182 -13.75 -20.31 6.92
CA GLY A 182 -14.52 -20.08 5.69
C GLY A 182 -14.35 -18.69 5.12
N GLU A 183 -14.34 -17.66 5.98
CA GLU A 183 -14.11 -16.28 5.56
C GLU A 183 -12.69 -16.05 5.03
N LEU A 184 -11.69 -16.67 5.67
CA LEU A 184 -10.30 -16.62 5.17
C LEU A 184 -10.16 -17.30 3.80
N GLU A 185 -10.83 -18.43 3.61
CA GLU A 185 -10.83 -19.12 2.33
C GLU A 185 -11.54 -18.28 1.25
N ALA A 186 -12.64 -17.62 1.59
CA ALA A 186 -13.32 -16.70 0.69
C ALA A 186 -12.44 -15.51 0.32
N LEU A 187 -11.74 -14.89 1.29
CA LEU A 187 -10.80 -13.82 1.04
C LEU A 187 -9.70 -14.25 0.05
N ARG A 188 -9.10 -15.43 0.26
CA ARG A 188 -8.09 -15.99 -0.65
C ARG A 188 -8.62 -16.13 -2.07
N LYS A 189 -9.78 -16.78 -2.23
CA LYS A 189 -10.37 -16.99 -3.57
C LYS A 189 -10.63 -15.67 -4.29
N ILE A 190 -11.13 -14.65 -3.59
CA ILE A 190 -11.36 -13.33 -4.18
C ILE A 190 -10.03 -12.66 -4.55
N THR A 191 -9.01 -12.78 -3.70
CA THR A 191 -7.67 -12.29 -4.01
C THR A 191 -7.10 -12.96 -5.26
N ASP A 192 -7.17 -14.30 -5.35
CA ASP A 192 -6.72 -15.05 -6.51
C ASP A 192 -7.47 -14.65 -7.80
N VAL A 193 -8.78 -14.37 -7.70
CA VAL A 193 -9.57 -13.86 -8.83
C VAL A 193 -9.07 -12.50 -9.28
N LEU A 194 -8.78 -11.59 -8.35
CA LEU A 194 -8.22 -10.26 -8.67
C LEU A 194 -6.82 -10.36 -9.28
N GLU A 195 -5.94 -11.17 -8.74
CA GLU A 195 -4.59 -11.35 -9.29
C GLU A 195 -4.61 -11.79 -10.76
N ARG A 196 -5.58 -12.63 -11.14
CA ARG A 196 -5.77 -13.03 -12.54
C ARG A 196 -6.24 -11.90 -13.47
N GLN A 197 -6.73 -10.76 -12.92
CA GLN A 197 -7.12 -9.59 -13.71
C GLN A 197 -5.93 -8.68 -14.10
N GLY A 198 -4.68 -9.09 -13.84
CA GLY A 198 -3.48 -8.34 -14.20
C GLY A 198 -3.32 -7.04 -13.42
N GLU A 199 -2.85 -5.98 -14.08
CA GLU A 199 -2.50 -4.71 -13.42
C GLU A 199 -3.69 -4.06 -12.69
N ILE A 200 -4.90 -4.12 -13.24
CA ILE A 200 -6.07 -3.53 -12.60
C ILE A 200 -6.46 -4.32 -11.34
N GLY A 201 -6.33 -5.63 -11.36
CA GLY A 201 -6.57 -6.49 -10.21
C GLY A 201 -5.53 -6.25 -9.10
N SER A 202 -4.25 -6.17 -9.45
CA SER A 202 -3.18 -5.81 -8.51
C SER A 202 -3.42 -4.45 -7.89
N ARG A 203 -3.82 -3.46 -8.69
CA ARG A 203 -4.17 -2.12 -8.20
C ARG A 203 -5.37 -2.13 -7.25
N ALA A 204 -6.38 -2.96 -7.55
CA ALA A 204 -7.53 -3.13 -6.66
C ALA A 204 -7.11 -3.70 -5.29
N LEU A 205 -6.25 -4.71 -5.26
CA LEU A 205 -5.71 -5.29 -4.03
C LEU A 205 -4.90 -4.26 -3.21
N GLU A 206 -4.05 -3.47 -3.86
CA GLU A 206 -3.33 -2.38 -3.21
C GLU A 206 -4.28 -1.34 -2.60
N ALA A 207 -5.33 -0.96 -3.32
CA ALA A 207 -6.33 0.00 -2.86
C ALA A 207 -7.08 -0.51 -1.62
N ILE A 208 -7.46 -1.79 -1.61
CA ILE A 208 -8.12 -2.44 -0.47
C ILE A 208 -7.18 -2.49 0.73
N ALA A 209 -5.94 -2.94 0.53
CA ALA A 209 -4.95 -3.02 1.61
C ALA A 209 -4.66 -1.64 2.22
N ALA A 210 -4.48 -0.61 1.39
CA ALA A 210 -4.24 0.76 1.84
C ALA A 210 -5.43 1.35 2.62
N THR A 211 -6.66 1.07 2.18
CA THR A 211 -7.89 1.49 2.86
C THR A 211 -8.01 0.81 4.23
N ASN A 212 -7.83 -0.50 4.29
CA ASN A 212 -7.91 -1.26 5.52
C ASN A 212 -6.82 -0.87 6.52
N ASP A 213 -5.58 -0.62 6.05
CA ASP A 213 -4.51 -0.12 6.92
C ASP A 213 -4.81 1.29 7.46
N ALA A 214 -5.40 2.17 6.65
CA ALA A 214 -5.80 3.50 7.10
C ALA A 214 -6.91 3.43 8.17
N LEU A 215 -7.91 2.56 8.00
CA LEU A 215 -8.96 2.33 8.98
C LEU A 215 -8.38 1.74 10.28
N LEU A 216 -7.52 0.74 10.19
CA LEU A 216 -6.83 0.16 11.35
C LEU A 216 -5.93 1.16 12.06
N LYS A 217 -5.26 2.06 11.28
CA LYS A 217 -4.49 3.18 11.83
C LYS A 217 -5.38 4.15 12.60
N ALA A 218 -6.56 4.45 12.10
CA ALA A 218 -7.52 5.31 12.80
C ALA A 218 -8.00 4.65 14.10
N ALA A 219 -8.35 3.35 14.07
CA ALA A 219 -8.73 2.58 15.24
C ALA A 219 -7.64 2.59 16.32
N SER A 220 -6.36 2.50 15.94
CA SER A 220 -5.23 2.56 16.89
C SER A 220 -5.05 3.93 17.58
N LYS A 221 -5.78 4.97 17.16
CA LYS A 221 -5.75 6.30 17.77
C LYS A 221 -6.96 6.61 18.64
N THR A 222 -7.96 5.72 18.65
CA THR A 222 -9.16 5.81 19.49
C THR A 222 -9.09 4.80 20.61
N SER A 223 -9.82 5.02 21.74
CA SER A 223 -9.86 4.07 22.85
C SER A 223 -10.42 2.72 22.41
N GLU A 224 -11.51 2.78 21.67
CA GLU A 224 -12.18 1.65 21.04
C GLU A 224 -12.95 2.13 19.80
N SER A 225 -13.18 1.25 18.86
CA SER A 225 -13.97 1.51 17.66
C SER A 225 -14.49 0.20 17.08
N SER A 226 -15.56 0.27 16.31
CA SER A 226 -16.02 -0.85 15.48
C SER A 226 -15.95 -0.43 14.03
N ILE A 227 -15.35 -1.28 13.19
CA ILE A 227 -15.24 -1.07 11.75
C ILE A 227 -15.91 -2.24 11.07
N ASN A 228 -16.95 -1.99 10.28
CA ASN A 228 -17.77 -3.02 9.65
C ASN A 228 -18.13 -4.13 10.67
N ASP A 229 -18.69 -3.72 11.81
CA ASP A 229 -19.07 -4.57 12.97
C ASP A 229 -17.91 -5.29 13.68
N THR A 230 -16.68 -5.11 13.24
CA THR A 230 -15.51 -5.64 13.95
C THR A 230 -15.07 -4.69 15.05
N HIS A 231 -15.28 -5.09 16.29
CA HIS A 231 -14.84 -4.33 17.46
C HIS A 231 -13.33 -4.44 17.66
N LEU A 232 -12.68 -3.30 17.88
CA LEU A 232 -11.25 -3.20 18.15
C LEU A 232 -10.97 -2.20 19.27
N THR A 233 -10.22 -2.62 20.26
CA THR A 233 -9.59 -1.72 21.23
C THR A 233 -8.34 -1.09 20.62
N ARG A 234 -7.92 0.07 21.15
CA ARG A 234 -6.65 0.70 20.77
C ARG A 234 -5.48 -0.28 20.78
N ARG A 235 -5.36 -1.07 21.87
CA ARG A 235 -4.27 -2.02 22.04
C ARG A 235 -4.25 -3.09 20.96
N GLU A 236 -5.40 -3.64 20.62
CA GLU A 236 -5.52 -4.65 19.55
C GLU A 236 -5.16 -4.07 18.19
N ALA A 237 -5.68 -2.89 17.88
CA ALA A 237 -5.34 -2.19 16.64
C ALA A 237 -3.83 -1.83 16.56
N GLU A 238 -3.22 -1.41 17.67
CA GLU A 238 -1.77 -1.17 17.76
C GLU A 238 -0.96 -2.45 17.55
N LEU A 239 -1.35 -3.56 18.19
CA LEU A 239 -0.68 -4.85 18.02
C LEU A 239 -0.72 -5.35 16.57
N LEU A 240 -1.90 -5.27 15.93
CA LEU A 240 -2.06 -5.66 14.52
C LEU A 240 -1.24 -4.78 13.57
N ARG A 241 -0.99 -3.50 13.92
CA ARG A 241 -0.18 -2.57 13.16
C ARG A 241 1.31 -2.61 13.48
N THR A 242 1.68 -3.16 14.64
CA THR A 242 3.08 -3.19 15.06
C THR A 242 3.91 -3.93 14.00
N THR A 243 4.60 -3.16 13.17
CA THR A 243 5.61 -3.72 12.29
C THR A 243 6.88 -3.87 13.14
N PRO A 244 7.44 -5.07 13.29
CA PRO A 244 8.73 -5.20 13.92
C PRO A 244 9.66 -4.25 13.19
N LYS A 245 10.36 -3.38 13.92
CA LYS A 245 11.35 -2.49 13.31
C LYS A 245 12.36 -3.41 12.62
N LYS A 246 12.21 -3.59 11.33
CA LYS A 246 13.17 -4.34 10.52
C LYS A 246 14.51 -3.70 10.75
N LYS A 247 15.44 -4.49 11.28
CA LYS A 247 16.76 -3.98 11.64
C LYS A 247 17.45 -3.61 10.34
N ALA A 248 17.73 -2.33 10.18
CA ALA A 248 18.49 -1.90 9.04
C ALA A 248 19.92 -2.51 9.15
N GLU A 249 20.32 -3.24 8.15
CA GLU A 249 21.67 -3.77 8.03
C GLU A 249 22.54 -2.70 7.40
N LEU A 250 23.72 -2.50 8.00
CA LEU A 250 24.71 -1.60 7.46
C LEU A 250 25.72 -2.42 6.65
N ARG A 251 25.69 -2.27 5.34
CA ARG A 251 26.66 -2.89 4.45
C ARG A 251 27.65 -1.83 3.97
N ILE A 252 28.91 -1.98 4.31
CA ILE A 252 29.99 -1.13 3.80
C ILE A 252 30.61 -1.83 2.59
N ALA A 253 30.71 -1.12 1.49
CA ALA A 253 31.32 -1.63 0.27
C ALA A 253 32.23 -0.59 -0.37
N THR A 254 33.40 -1.05 -0.81
CA THR A 254 34.29 -0.28 -1.66
C THR A 254 34.01 -0.63 -3.12
N GLN A 255 33.52 0.32 -3.86
CA GLN A 255 33.17 0.10 -5.28
C GLN A 255 33.52 1.30 -6.14
N ARG A 256 33.64 1.01 -7.44
CA ARG A 256 33.90 2.04 -8.44
C ARG A 256 32.60 2.73 -8.80
N MET A 257 32.55 4.05 -8.63
CA MET A 257 31.34 4.85 -8.88
C MET A 257 31.65 6.00 -9.83
N ARG A 258 30.67 6.39 -10.61
CA ARG A 258 30.73 7.54 -11.49
C ARG A 258 29.97 8.70 -10.85
N VAL A 259 30.59 9.86 -10.80
CA VAL A 259 29.96 11.11 -10.37
C VAL A 259 29.16 11.67 -11.54
N LEU A 260 27.87 11.90 -11.35
CA LEU A 260 26.98 12.42 -12.37
C LEU A 260 26.66 13.89 -12.17
N ASP A 261 26.47 14.29 -10.90
CA ASP A 261 26.06 15.65 -10.53
C ASP A 261 26.50 15.98 -9.13
N ILE A 262 26.79 17.26 -8.87
CA ILE A 262 27.07 17.82 -7.56
C ILE A 262 26.22 19.07 -7.38
N ASN A 263 25.32 19.04 -6.41
CA ASN A 263 24.50 20.18 -6.04
C ASN A 263 25.11 20.87 -4.82
N THR A 264 25.48 22.14 -4.99
CA THR A 264 26.08 23.01 -3.97
C THR A 264 25.16 24.16 -3.59
N SER A 265 23.86 24.06 -3.87
CA SER A 265 22.89 25.14 -3.61
C SER A 265 22.71 25.44 -2.13
N ASP A 266 22.91 24.44 -1.25
CA ASP A 266 22.93 24.63 0.18
C ASP A 266 24.38 24.80 0.65
N PRO A 267 24.73 25.91 1.31
CA PRO A 267 26.09 26.16 1.79
C PRO A 267 26.54 25.20 2.91
N HIS A 268 25.60 24.50 3.55
CA HIS A 268 25.87 23.59 4.66
C HIS A 268 25.73 22.11 4.31
N GLU A 269 25.12 21.80 3.15
CA GLU A 269 24.87 20.44 2.71
C GLU A 269 25.17 20.28 1.21
N LEU A 270 26.10 19.42 0.88
CA LEU A 270 26.36 19.02 -0.50
C LEU A 270 25.53 17.79 -0.86
N SER A 271 24.98 17.76 -2.07
CA SER A 271 24.27 16.61 -2.61
C SER A 271 24.99 16.07 -3.84
N LEU A 272 25.35 14.80 -3.79
CA LEU A 272 26.10 14.10 -4.83
C LEU A 272 25.21 13.05 -5.49
N LEU A 273 25.09 13.09 -6.80
CA LEU A 273 24.45 12.02 -7.59
C LEU A 273 25.54 11.12 -8.16
N ILE A 274 25.54 9.85 -7.79
CA ILE A 274 26.48 8.85 -8.28
C ILE A 274 25.76 7.70 -8.98
N SER A 275 26.48 6.99 -9.83
CA SER A 275 25.98 5.75 -10.48
C SER A 275 27.05 4.68 -10.48
N THR A 276 26.60 3.42 -10.55
CA THR A 276 27.47 2.31 -10.91
C THR A 276 28.04 2.49 -12.32
N PRO A 277 29.20 1.92 -12.68
CA PRO A 277 29.80 2.08 -14.01
C PRO A 277 28.89 1.59 -15.13
N ASP A 278 28.07 0.55 -14.86
CA ASP A 278 27.08 -0.01 -15.80
C ASP A 278 25.80 0.84 -15.91
N LYS A 279 25.69 1.94 -15.16
CA LYS A 279 24.55 2.87 -15.10
C LYS A 279 23.21 2.24 -14.68
N LYS A 280 23.23 1.05 -14.08
CA LYS A 280 21.98 0.38 -13.62
C LYS A 280 21.45 0.95 -12.33
N GLN A 281 22.32 1.44 -11.44
CA GLN A 281 21.94 1.95 -10.15
C GLN A 281 22.43 3.39 -9.98
N HIS A 282 21.55 4.24 -9.41
CA HIS A 282 21.82 5.63 -9.14
C HIS A 282 21.52 5.91 -7.67
N TYR A 283 22.42 6.64 -7.02
CA TYR A 283 22.25 7.00 -5.62
C TYR A 283 22.47 8.49 -5.43
N ARG A 284 21.58 9.11 -4.66
CA ARG A 284 21.75 10.49 -4.20
C ARG A 284 22.26 10.47 -2.76
N ILE A 285 23.41 11.05 -2.53
CA ILE A 285 24.09 11.11 -1.24
C ILE A 285 24.10 12.55 -0.79
N LYS A 286 23.70 12.79 0.46
CA LYS A 286 23.80 14.09 1.12
C LYS A 286 24.86 14.01 2.18
N PHE A 287 25.67 15.04 2.29
CA PHE A 287 26.71 15.13 3.31
C PHE A 287 27.02 16.59 3.67
N GLY A 288 27.35 16.82 4.95
CA GLY A 288 27.76 18.16 5.40
C GLY A 288 29.15 18.50 4.90
N ASP A 289 29.35 19.74 4.51
CA ASP A 289 30.62 20.23 3.93
C ASP A 289 31.82 20.04 4.86
N THR A 290 31.58 20.01 6.17
CA THR A 290 32.62 19.84 7.20
C THR A 290 33.11 18.40 7.40
N LEU A 291 32.41 17.41 6.83
CA LEU A 291 32.70 15.98 7.01
C LEU A 291 33.68 15.42 5.96
N PHE A 292 34.01 16.21 4.95
CA PHE A 292 34.88 15.76 3.87
C PHE A 292 36.28 16.36 4.00
N SER A 293 37.27 15.48 3.99
CA SER A 293 38.69 15.91 3.85
C SER A 293 38.91 16.55 2.47
N ASP A 294 39.72 17.58 2.40
CA ASP A 294 40.09 18.25 1.15
C ASP A 294 40.48 17.29 -0.01
N PRO A 295 41.25 16.19 0.25
CA PRO A 295 41.60 15.24 -0.81
C PRO A 295 40.36 14.53 -1.43
N SER A 296 39.39 14.12 -0.61
CA SER A 296 38.15 13.45 -1.11
C SER A 296 37.30 14.41 -1.93
N ARG A 297 37.18 15.64 -1.47
CA ARG A 297 36.45 16.68 -2.18
C ARG A 297 37.09 16.95 -3.56
N LYS A 298 38.40 17.14 -3.60
CA LYS A 298 39.16 17.34 -4.84
C LYS A 298 38.95 16.18 -5.82
N ALA A 299 39.09 14.94 -5.35
CA ALA A 299 38.91 13.74 -6.17
C ALA A 299 37.49 13.63 -6.77
N ILE A 300 36.45 14.01 -6.03
CA ILE A 300 35.05 14.02 -6.51
C ILE A 300 34.86 15.05 -7.62
N PHE A 301 35.34 16.28 -7.45
CA PHE A 301 35.25 17.33 -8.47
C PHE A 301 36.09 17.02 -9.73
N GLU A 302 37.26 16.43 -9.57
CA GLU A 302 38.06 15.95 -10.69
C GLU A 302 37.35 14.85 -11.47
N ALA A 303 36.75 13.88 -10.75
CA ALA A 303 35.97 12.80 -11.39
C ALA A 303 34.72 13.29 -12.13
N LEU A 304 34.04 14.32 -11.62
CA LEU A 304 32.92 14.95 -12.33
C LEU A 304 33.39 15.59 -13.64
N ASN A 305 34.51 16.34 -13.59
CA ASN A 305 35.06 17.06 -14.76
C ASN A 305 35.62 16.12 -15.82
N SER A 306 36.38 15.09 -15.41
CA SER A 306 36.97 14.10 -16.32
C SER A 306 35.94 13.07 -16.81
N ARG A 307 34.79 12.96 -16.12
CA ARG A 307 33.77 11.91 -16.31
C ARG A 307 34.30 10.50 -16.02
N ASP A 308 35.36 10.39 -15.27
CA ASP A 308 35.93 9.12 -14.85
C ASP A 308 35.18 8.53 -13.64
N SER A 309 35.36 7.22 -13.46
CA SER A 309 34.86 6.56 -12.25
C SER A 309 35.96 6.53 -11.19
N ILE A 310 35.59 6.82 -9.97
CA ILE A 310 36.48 6.79 -8.81
C ILE A 310 36.06 5.72 -7.82
N TRP A 311 37.01 5.25 -7.02
CA TRP A 311 36.74 4.31 -5.95
C TRP A 311 36.18 5.06 -4.73
N MET A 312 35.06 4.56 -4.23
CA MET A 312 34.37 5.11 -3.07
C MET A 312 34.09 4.01 -2.06
N GLU A 313 34.34 4.29 -0.80
CA GLU A 313 33.85 3.48 0.30
C GLU A 313 32.49 4.03 0.73
N ILE A 314 31.46 3.21 0.59
CA ILE A 314 30.06 3.62 0.71
C ILE A 314 29.38 2.72 1.73
N ALA A 315 28.65 3.33 2.67
CA ALA A 315 27.78 2.63 3.59
C ALA A 315 26.35 2.62 3.03
N PHE A 316 25.82 1.44 2.79
CA PHE A 316 24.44 1.20 2.40
C PHE A 316 23.65 0.78 3.62
N ARG A 317 22.56 1.47 3.89
CA ARG A 317 21.59 1.06 4.88
C ARG A 317 20.47 0.33 4.17
N GLU A 318 20.44 -0.98 4.32
CA GLU A 318 19.51 -1.87 3.64
C GLU A 318 18.44 -2.37 4.61
N ILE A 319 17.20 -2.50 4.12
CA ILE A 319 16.10 -3.16 4.82
C ILE A 319 15.50 -4.15 3.83
N ASP A 320 15.56 -5.45 4.14
CA ASP A 320 15.12 -6.53 3.27
C ASP A 320 15.77 -6.53 1.86
N GLY A 321 17.04 -6.16 1.79
CA GLY A 321 17.75 -6.06 0.52
C GLY A 321 17.52 -4.75 -0.25
N ASP A 322 16.56 -3.93 0.19
CA ASP A 322 16.31 -2.60 -0.40
C ASP A 322 17.23 -1.55 0.22
N VAL A 323 17.95 -0.82 -0.60
CA VAL A 323 18.77 0.30 -0.16
C VAL A 323 17.88 1.48 0.24
N LYS A 324 17.79 1.81 1.52
CA LYS A 324 16.99 2.92 2.06
C LYS A 324 17.76 4.22 2.19
N SER A 325 19.06 4.13 2.47
CA SER A 325 19.95 5.29 2.43
C SER A 325 21.37 4.87 2.08
N VAL A 326 22.09 5.83 1.50
CA VAL A 326 23.49 5.66 1.07
C VAL A 326 24.30 6.80 1.65
N GLN A 327 25.42 6.48 2.25
CA GLN A 327 26.35 7.45 2.82
C GLN A 327 27.75 7.21 2.25
N LEU A 328 28.37 8.25 1.72
CA LEU A 328 29.77 8.21 1.33
C LEU A 328 30.64 8.34 2.58
N LEU A 329 31.53 7.40 2.80
CA LEU A 329 32.48 7.42 3.92
C LEU A 329 33.77 8.13 3.52
N ARG A 330 34.33 7.77 2.38
CA ARG A 330 35.52 8.40 1.79
C ARG A 330 35.71 8.00 0.33
N THR A 331 36.54 8.76 -0.38
CA THR A 331 37.14 8.30 -1.63
C THR A 331 38.41 7.49 -1.29
N THR A 332 38.67 6.44 -2.07
CA THR A 332 39.78 5.51 -1.78
C THR A 332 40.46 5.07 -3.07
N HIS A 333 41.53 4.30 -2.92
CA HIS A 333 42.19 3.61 -4.02
C HIS A 333 41.55 2.24 -4.24
N PRO A 334 41.80 1.57 -5.41
CA PRO A 334 41.34 0.20 -5.62
C PRO A 334 41.77 -0.70 -4.45
N PRO A 335 40.90 -1.64 -4.01
CA PRO A 335 41.31 -2.58 -2.99
C PRO A 335 42.54 -3.34 -3.49
N SER A 336 43.57 -3.43 -2.63
CA SER A 336 44.77 -4.24 -2.90
C SER A 336 44.31 -5.66 -3.16
N VAL A 337 44.61 -6.20 -4.32
CA VAL A 337 44.43 -7.64 -4.59
C VAL A 337 45.43 -8.33 -3.66
N VAL A 338 44.97 -8.88 -2.56
CA VAL A 338 45.76 -9.86 -1.81
C VAL A 338 45.79 -11.08 -2.72
N GLU A 339 46.88 -11.26 -3.48
CA GLU A 339 47.19 -12.52 -4.10
C GLU A 339 47.18 -13.56 -2.98
N ALA A 340 46.22 -14.48 -3.04
CA ALA A 340 46.30 -15.67 -2.23
C ALA A 340 47.58 -16.42 -2.71
N THR A 341 48.63 -16.28 -1.93
CA THR A 341 49.78 -17.15 -2.08
C THR A 341 49.30 -18.54 -1.71
N ASP A 342 49.10 -19.38 -2.73
CA ASP A 342 49.06 -20.82 -2.60
C ASP A 342 50.40 -21.22 -1.92
N SER A 343 50.31 -21.51 -0.66
CA SER A 343 51.36 -22.24 0.04
C SER A 343 51.04 -23.74 -0.09
N ASP A 344 51.39 -24.29 -1.23
CA ASP A 344 51.73 -25.70 -1.31
C ASP A 344 52.99 -25.95 -0.44
N GLU A 345 52.82 -26.68 0.67
CA GLU A 345 53.74 -27.65 1.20
C GLU A 345 53.05 -28.66 2.13
#